data_0920edac8382721f933c39823335ad3a
#
_entry.id   0920edac8382721f933c39823335ad3a
#
_cell.length_a   1.000
_cell.length_b   1.000
_cell.length_c   1.000
_cell.angle_alpha   90.00
_cell.angle_beta   90.00
_cell.angle_gamma   90.00
#
_symmetry.space_group_name_H-M   'P 1'
#
loop_
_entity.id
_entity.type
_entity.pdbx_description
1 polymer ?
#
loop_
_entity_poly.entity_id
_entity_poly.type
_entity_poly.pdbx_seq_one_letter_code
_entity_poly.pdbx_strand_id
1 'polypeptide(L)'
;MQIYDIPVDSLNRETTDHGTEEFRFALYDTRISSNVLGRIVWHWHEELQFCAVLEGAVDFHVHGDRITVCEGEGIFINVGQLHEALNHPGSSGRYLCVDFHPELISGSAVSIIRSLYVRPYITENSLPYLKIDSSDVIISELLELAGIYEKKENGYEIDIEILLLGIWKKIIISMSPAETDEEPDGGQERIKEIIRWVDAHYMEKFDLSVLAGHVGLSKSYCCREFRKRMKCTISDFLLARRLSAATEMLTSSDDPVTEIAYSCGFGSTSYFIEKFRTESGCTPLAYRKKFYNKIK
;
A
#
# COMPACT_ATOMS: atom_id res chain seq x y z
N MET A 1 -14.25 7.87 -4.17
CA MET A 1 -13.39 8.72 -5.01
C MET A 1 -12.32 7.83 -5.64
N GLN A 2 -11.95 7.99 -6.93
CA GLN A 2 -10.87 7.20 -7.57
C GLN A 2 -9.53 7.80 -7.16
N ILE A 3 -8.60 6.97 -6.68
CA ILE A 3 -7.18 7.36 -6.54
C ILE A 3 -6.47 7.04 -7.86
N TYR A 4 -5.73 8.00 -8.38
CA TYR A 4 -4.93 7.84 -9.60
C TYR A 4 -3.44 7.63 -9.31
N ASP A 5 -2.99 8.06 -8.15
CA ASP A 5 -1.62 7.89 -7.64
C ASP A 5 -1.66 7.93 -6.10
N ILE A 6 -0.74 7.23 -5.47
CA ILE A 6 -0.55 7.27 -4.02
C ILE A 6 0.76 8.01 -3.77
N PRO A 7 0.72 9.25 -3.27
CA PRO A 7 1.92 9.98 -2.91
C PRO A 7 2.55 9.32 -1.68
N VAL A 8 3.84 9.03 -1.78
CA VAL A 8 4.61 8.45 -0.67
C VAL A 8 5.81 9.31 -0.34
N ASP A 9 6.18 9.34 0.92
CA ASP A 9 7.42 9.94 1.36
C ASP A 9 8.63 9.04 1.10
N SER A 10 9.80 9.47 1.52
CA SER A 10 11.06 8.73 1.40
C SER A 10 11.10 7.39 2.15
N LEU A 11 10.08 7.07 2.90
CA LEU A 11 9.95 5.82 3.67
C LEU A 11 8.88 4.90 3.08
N ASN A 12 8.37 5.22 1.89
CA ASN A 12 7.16 4.62 1.32
C ASN A 12 5.92 4.75 2.24
N ARG A 13 5.93 5.70 3.18
CA ARG A 13 4.74 6.04 3.93
C ARG A 13 3.83 6.86 3.03
N GLU A 14 2.61 6.45 2.91
CA GLU A 14 1.60 7.25 2.23
C GLU A 14 1.43 8.61 2.93
N THR A 15 1.34 9.67 2.12
CA THR A 15 1.15 11.04 2.61
C THR A 15 -0.23 11.60 2.27
N THR A 16 -1.13 10.73 1.80
CA THR A 16 -2.54 11.10 1.60
C THR A 16 -3.22 11.35 2.94
N ASP A 17 -3.97 12.43 3.03
CA ASP A 17 -4.84 12.66 4.20
C ASP A 17 -6.12 11.81 4.06
N HIS A 18 -6.26 10.80 4.89
CA HIS A 18 -7.44 9.95 4.95
C HIS A 18 -8.53 10.57 5.83
N GLY A 19 -9.26 11.55 5.27
CA GLY A 19 -10.30 12.29 5.97
C GLY A 19 -9.85 13.63 6.55
N THR A 20 -10.40 14.01 7.68
CA THR A 20 -10.05 15.23 8.44
C THR A 20 -9.48 14.89 9.81
N GLU A 21 -8.89 15.86 10.52
CA GLU A 21 -8.42 15.62 11.90
C GLU A 21 -9.55 15.19 12.85
N GLU A 22 -10.78 15.66 12.61
CA GLU A 22 -11.96 15.33 13.41
C GLU A 22 -12.58 13.99 13.03
N PHE A 23 -12.44 13.57 11.74
CA PHE A 23 -13.00 12.33 11.23
C PHE A 23 -12.02 11.68 10.25
N ARG A 24 -11.11 10.88 10.80
CA ARG A 24 -10.02 10.19 10.06
C ARG A 24 -10.52 8.93 9.37
N PHE A 25 -11.34 9.15 8.35
CA PHE A 25 -11.98 8.12 7.53
C PHE A 25 -11.97 8.52 6.07
N ALA A 26 -11.59 7.61 5.20
CA ALA A 26 -11.65 7.78 3.77
C ALA A 26 -12.18 6.53 3.07
N LEU A 27 -12.85 6.75 1.94
CA LEU A 27 -13.40 5.71 1.10
C LEU A 27 -13.06 5.98 -0.36
N TYR A 28 -12.48 4.96 -1.00
CA TYR A 28 -12.04 5.03 -2.39
C TYR A 28 -12.66 3.90 -3.21
N ASP A 29 -13.12 4.24 -4.41
CA ASP A 29 -13.53 3.30 -5.44
C ASP A 29 -12.41 3.26 -6.48
N THR A 30 -11.58 2.23 -6.42
CA THR A 30 -10.31 2.16 -7.14
C THR A 30 -10.37 1.12 -8.26
N ARG A 31 -10.20 1.59 -9.50
CA ARG A 31 -9.91 0.73 -10.65
C ARG A 31 -8.41 0.76 -10.92
N ILE A 32 -7.72 -0.36 -10.73
CA ILE A 32 -6.25 -0.45 -10.79
C ILE A 32 -5.70 0.02 -12.14
N SER A 33 -6.35 -0.33 -13.26
CA SER A 33 -5.93 0.09 -14.61
C SER A 33 -6.02 1.60 -14.85
N SER A 34 -6.71 2.35 -13.98
CA SER A 34 -6.79 3.82 -14.04
C SER A 34 -5.66 4.52 -13.32
N ASN A 35 -4.91 3.81 -12.48
CA ASN A 35 -3.76 4.36 -11.79
C ASN A 35 -2.61 4.63 -12.76
N VAL A 36 -1.76 5.57 -12.38
CA VAL A 36 -0.65 6.08 -13.20
C VAL A 36 0.28 4.96 -13.68
N LEU A 37 0.64 4.02 -12.83
CA LEU A 37 1.47 2.85 -13.16
C LEU A 37 0.66 1.59 -13.49
N GLY A 38 -0.70 1.67 -13.56
CA GLY A 38 -1.56 0.50 -13.71
C GLY A 38 -1.50 -0.45 -12.51
N ARG A 39 -1.04 0.05 -11.38
CA ARG A 39 -0.95 -0.63 -10.08
C ARG A 39 -1.00 0.38 -8.95
N ILE A 40 -1.30 -0.08 -7.74
CA ILE A 40 -1.04 0.63 -6.49
C ILE A 40 0.39 0.29 -6.09
N VAL A 41 1.24 1.30 -5.94
CA VAL A 41 2.66 1.12 -5.61
C VAL A 41 2.86 0.64 -4.18
N TRP A 42 4.04 0.11 -3.87
CA TRP A 42 4.43 -0.24 -2.50
C TRP A 42 4.33 0.97 -1.58
N HIS A 43 3.48 0.86 -0.55
CA HIS A 43 3.29 1.90 0.49
C HIS A 43 2.87 1.25 1.80
N TRP A 44 2.92 2.04 2.85
CA TRP A 44 2.36 1.71 4.16
C TRP A 44 1.77 2.98 4.79
N HIS A 45 0.81 2.81 5.67
CA HIS A 45 0.13 3.90 6.37
C HIS A 45 -0.25 3.47 7.80
N GLU A 46 -0.70 4.41 8.61
CA GLU A 46 -1.09 4.19 10.02
C GLU A 46 -2.58 3.79 10.16
N GLU A 47 -3.31 3.80 9.08
CA GLU A 47 -4.70 3.41 9.01
C GLU A 47 -4.86 1.89 8.98
N LEU A 48 -6.01 1.42 9.49
CA LEU A 48 -6.57 0.11 9.20
C LEU A 48 -7.24 0.17 7.82
N GLN A 49 -6.98 -0.82 6.97
CA GLN A 49 -7.51 -0.84 5.62
C GLN A 49 -8.39 -2.07 5.39
N PHE A 50 -9.55 -1.83 4.78
CA PHE A 50 -10.41 -2.88 4.25
C PHE A 50 -10.63 -2.69 2.76
N CYS A 51 -10.38 -3.74 1.98
CA CYS A 51 -10.69 -3.74 0.55
C CYS A 51 -11.74 -4.80 0.24
N ALA A 52 -12.75 -4.43 -0.57
CA ALA A 52 -13.73 -5.36 -1.13
C ALA A 52 -13.66 -5.30 -2.66
N VAL A 53 -13.38 -6.43 -3.32
CA VAL A 53 -13.28 -6.47 -4.78
C VAL A 53 -14.68 -6.48 -5.39
N LEU A 54 -14.97 -5.46 -6.21
CA LEU A 54 -16.26 -5.21 -6.85
C LEU A 54 -16.35 -5.82 -8.25
N GLU A 55 -15.21 -5.90 -8.96
CA GLU A 55 -15.12 -6.45 -10.30
C GLU A 55 -13.77 -7.14 -10.51
N GLY A 56 -13.78 -8.31 -11.12
CA GLY A 56 -12.58 -9.03 -11.53
C GLY A 56 -11.79 -9.64 -10.37
N ALA A 57 -10.46 -9.51 -10.43
CA ALA A 57 -9.56 -10.03 -9.39
C ALA A 57 -8.34 -9.12 -9.21
N VAL A 58 -7.90 -8.99 -7.96
CA VAL A 58 -6.77 -8.18 -7.54
C VAL A 58 -5.77 -9.04 -6.77
N ASP A 59 -4.50 -8.89 -7.10
CA ASP A 59 -3.41 -9.49 -6.33
C ASP A 59 -2.86 -8.46 -5.34
N PHE A 60 -3.09 -8.67 -4.08
CA PHE A 60 -2.47 -7.92 -3.00
C PHE A 60 -1.17 -8.59 -2.58
N HIS A 61 -0.10 -7.82 -2.50
CA HIS A 61 1.14 -8.25 -1.86
C HIS A 61 1.24 -7.57 -0.51
N VAL A 62 1.21 -8.36 0.57
CA VAL A 62 1.26 -7.86 1.95
C VAL A 62 2.21 -8.72 2.75
N HIS A 63 3.10 -8.09 3.51
CA HIS A 63 4.04 -8.81 4.40
C HIS A 63 4.81 -9.93 3.69
N GLY A 64 4.97 -9.81 2.37
CA GLY A 64 5.68 -10.77 1.54
C GLY A 64 4.83 -11.93 0.99
N ASP A 65 3.55 -11.99 1.28
CA ASP A 65 2.62 -12.94 0.69
C ASP A 65 1.89 -12.31 -0.50
N ARG A 66 1.53 -13.14 -1.48
CA ARG A 66 0.65 -12.75 -2.58
C ARG A 66 -0.72 -13.37 -2.35
N ILE A 67 -1.72 -12.51 -2.22
CA ILE A 67 -3.09 -12.88 -1.95
C ILE A 67 -3.96 -12.47 -3.14
N THR A 68 -4.50 -13.43 -3.87
CA THR A 68 -5.50 -13.15 -4.90
C THR A 68 -6.86 -13.01 -4.24
N VAL A 69 -7.50 -11.86 -4.45
CA VAL A 69 -8.84 -11.53 -3.97
C VAL A 69 -9.74 -11.36 -5.19
N CYS A 70 -10.76 -12.20 -5.29
CA CYS A 70 -11.70 -12.25 -6.40
C CYS A 70 -12.92 -11.36 -6.12
N GLU A 71 -13.72 -11.13 -7.16
CA GLU A 71 -15.01 -10.43 -7.05
C GLU A 71 -15.88 -11.00 -5.93
N GLY A 72 -16.39 -10.14 -5.08
CA GLY A 72 -17.17 -10.49 -3.89
C GLY A 72 -16.36 -10.85 -2.66
N GLU A 73 -15.05 -11.05 -2.80
CA GLU A 73 -14.13 -11.26 -1.66
C GLU A 73 -13.50 -9.94 -1.21
N GLY A 74 -12.82 -9.98 -0.05
CA GLY A 74 -12.10 -8.82 0.48
C GLY A 74 -10.80 -9.18 1.18
N ILE A 75 -10.12 -8.15 1.63
CA ILE A 75 -8.92 -8.26 2.47
C ILE A 75 -8.90 -7.14 3.51
N PHE A 76 -8.56 -7.49 4.72
CA PHE A 76 -8.15 -6.57 5.77
C PHE A 76 -6.63 -6.47 5.77
N ILE A 77 -6.07 -5.26 5.85
CA ILE A 77 -4.65 -4.98 6.00
C ILE A 77 -4.45 -4.16 7.26
N ASN A 78 -3.56 -4.62 8.13
CA ASN A 78 -3.30 -4.01 9.42
C ASN A 78 -2.41 -2.77 9.30
N VAL A 79 -2.36 -1.95 10.35
CA VAL A 79 -1.54 -0.74 10.41
C VAL A 79 -0.06 -1.03 10.12
N GLY A 80 0.60 -0.11 9.43
CA GLY A 80 2.04 -0.16 9.20
C GLY A 80 2.52 -1.30 8.30
N GLN A 81 1.62 -2.08 7.69
CA GLN A 81 2.01 -3.15 6.78
C GLN A 81 2.36 -2.59 5.41
N LEU A 82 3.56 -2.92 4.95
CA LEU A 82 3.98 -2.59 3.59
C LEU A 82 3.23 -3.47 2.59
N HIS A 83 2.53 -2.84 1.64
CA HIS A 83 1.69 -3.54 0.68
C HIS A 83 1.62 -2.83 -0.67
N GLU A 84 1.19 -3.58 -1.70
CA GLU A 84 0.85 -3.08 -3.03
C GLU A 84 -0.35 -3.86 -3.58
N ALA A 85 -1.02 -3.33 -4.62
CA ALA A 85 -2.09 -4.02 -5.31
C ALA A 85 -1.90 -3.96 -6.82
N LEU A 86 -2.08 -5.11 -7.49
CA LEU A 86 -1.93 -5.29 -8.93
C LEU A 86 -3.18 -5.94 -9.53
N ASN A 87 -3.40 -5.71 -10.83
CA ASN A 87 -4.36 -6.54 -11.54
C ASN A 87 -3.91 -8.00 -11.55
N HIS A 88 -4.81 -8.91 -11.22
CA HIS A 88 -4.55 -10.33 -11.50
C HIS A 88 -4.40 -10.55 -13.01
N PRO A 89 -3.45 -11.38 -13.49
CA PRO A 89 -3.25 -11.63 -14.92
C PRO A 89 -4.55 -11.96 -15.65
N GLY A 90 -4.84 -11.19 -16.70
CA GLY A 90 -6.07 -11.37 -17.49
C GLY A 90 -7.34 -10.74 -16.88
N SER A 91 -7.23 -10.03 -15.76
CA SER A 91 -8.32 -9.35 -15.06
C SER A 91 -8.19 -7.83 -15.12
N SER A 92 -9.29 -7.12 -14.89
CA SER A 92 -9.35 -5.67 -14.67
C SER A 92 -9.98 -5.44 -13.30
N GLY A 93 -9.15 -5.40 -12.26
CA GLY A 93 -9.61 -5.29 -10.88
C GLY A 93 -10.16 -3.91 -10.54
N ARG A 94 -11.33 -3.90 -9.90
CA ARG A 94 -11.91 -2.73 -9.23
C ARG A 94 -12.30 -3.12 -7.82
N TYR A 95 -11.93 -2.31 -6.86
CA TYR A 95 -12.22 -2.57 -5.46
C TYR A 95 -12.58 -1.29 -4.70
N LEU A 96 -13.42 -1.46 -3.70
CA LEU A 96 -13.68 -0.47 -2.66
C LEU A 96 -12.55 -0.54 -1.64
N CYS A 97 -11.97 0.60 -1.27
CA CYS A 97 -10.98 0.72 -0.21
C CYS A 97 -11.52 1.63 0.89
N VAL A 98 -11.47 1.15 2.11
CA VAL A 98 -11.88 1.86 3.32
C VAL A 98 -10.66 1.98 4.21
N ASP A 99 -10.19 3.22 4.42
CA ASP A 99 -9.06 3.55 5.26
C ASP A 99 -9.52 4.38 6.45
N PHE A 100 -9.15 3.98 7.66
CA PHE A 100 -9.48 4.73 8.86
C PHE A 100 -8.44 4.57 9.96
N HIS A 101 -8.19 5.67 10.68
CA HIS A 101 -7.24 5.63 11.77
C HIS A 101 -7.82 4.85 12.96
N PRO A 102 -7.02 4.01 13.67
CA PRO A 102 -7.50 3.20 14.80
C PRO A 102 -8.17 4.00 15.93
N GLU A 103 -7.88 5.29 16.04
CA GLU A 103 -8.52 6.16 17.02
C GLU A 103 -10.03 6.28 16.83
N LEU A 104 -10.51 6.15 15.59
CA LEU A 104 -11.94 6.21 15.28
C LEU A 104 -12.76 5.12 16.01
N ILE A 105 -12.17 3.94 16.20
CA ILE A 105 -12.80 2.81 16.90
C ILE A 105 -12.31 2.59 18.33
N SER A 106 -11.22 3.25 18.72
CA SER A 106 -10.59 3.02 20.03
C SER A 106 -11.05 3.99 21.13
N GLY A 107 -11.62 5.12 20.74
CA GLY A 107 -11.96 6.17 21.68
C GLY A 107 -10.73 6.84 22.33
N SER A 108 -10.91 7.37 23.53
CA SER A 108 -9.85 8.07 24.25
C SER A 108 -8.66 7.19 24.62
N ALA A 109 -7.50 7.82 24.93
CA ALA A 109 -6.28 7.12 25.31
C ALA A 109 -6.41 6.16 26.52
N VAL A 110 -7.39 6.39 27.38
CA VAL A 110 -7.68 5.57 28.57
C VAL A 110 -8.90 4.65 28.38
N SER A 111 -9.38 4.50 27.14
CA SER A 111 -10.52 3.65 26.82
C SER A 111 -10.20 2.17 27.04
N ILE A 112 -11.16 1.43 27.62
CA ILE A 112 -11.09 -0.03 27.72
C ILE A 112 -11.12 -0.69 26.34
N ILE A 113 -11.81 -0.08 25.37
CA ILE A 113 -11.85 -0.55 23.99
C ILE A 113 -10.44 -0.50 23.40
N ARG A 114 -9.75 0.63 23.57
CA ARG A 114 -8.37 0.80 23.11
C ARG A 114 -7.43 -0.25 23.72
N SER A 115 -7.46 -0.41 25.04
CA SER A 115 -6.49 -1.25 25.76
C SER A 115 -6.70 -2.75 25.55
N LEU A 116 -7.94 -3.22 25.46
CA LEU A 116 -8.25 -4.65 25.38
C LEU A 116 -8.58 -5.13 23.97
N TYR A 117 -9.14 -4.26 23.10
CA TYR A 117 -9.75 -4.70 21.84
C TYR A 117 -9.18 -4.02 20.59
N VAL A 118 -8.29 -3.02 20.73
CA VAL A 118 -7.62 -2.41 19.58
C VAL A 118 -6.11 -2.60 19.68
N ARG A 119 -5.48 -2.06 20.73
CA ARG A 119 -4.02 -2.06 20.88
C ARG A 119 -3.38 -3.46 20.73
N PRO A 120 -3.89 -4.55 21.32
CA PRO A 120 -3.27 -5.88 21.20
C PRO A 120 -3.30 -6.45 19.77
N TYR A 121 -4.13 -5.89 18.88
CA TYR A 121 -4.35 -6.40 17.52
C TYR A 121 -3.73 -5.52 16.43
N ILE A 122 -3.16 -4.36 16.80
CA ILE A 122 -2.52 -3.42 15.86
C ILE A 122 -1.02 -3.24 16.14
N THR A 123 -0.40 -4.17 16.84
CA THR A 123 1.06 -4.18 17.08
C THR A 123 1.81 -4.78 15.91
N GLU A 124 3.12 -4.59 15.87
CA GLU A 124 3.99 -5.17 14.84
C GLU A 124 3.92 -6.71 14.75
N ASN A 125 3.60 -7.38 15.85
CA ASN A 125 3.47 -8.83 15.95
C ASN A 125 2.04 -9.34 15.69
N SER A 126 1.10 -8.43 15.43
CA SER A 126 -0.28 -8.82 15.09
C SER A 126 -0.36 -9.36 13.67
N LEU A 127 -1.47 -10.06 13.37
CA LEU A 127 -1.74 -10.57 12.03
C LEU A 127 -1.64 -9.43 11.00
N PRO A 128 -0.78 -9.53 9.98
CA PRO A 128 -0.56 -8.44 9.04
C PRO A 128 -1.75 -8.19 8.10
N TYR A 129 -2.48 -9.24 7.77
CA TYR A 129 -3.68 -9.18 6.92
C TYR A 129 -4.60 -10.36 7.19
N LEU A 130 -5.85 -10.25 6.76
CA LEU A 130 -6.82 -11.33 6.76
C LEU A 130 -7.62 -11.30 5.45
N LYS A 131 -7.63 -12.41 4.69
CA LYS A 131 -8.54 -12.56 3.55
C LYS A 131 -9.96 -12.77 4.06
N ILE A 132 -10.93 -12.09 3.43
CA ILE A 132 -12.35 -12.13 3.78
C ILE A 132 -13.09 -12.82 2.64
N ASP A 133 -13.77 -13.92 2.96
CA ASP A 133 -14.50 -14.69 1.96
C ASP A 133 -15.78 -13.98 1.53
N SER A 134 -16.26 -14.29 0.31
CA SER A 134 -17.47 -13.69 -0.26
C SER A 134 -18.76 -13.99 0.53
N SER A 135 -18.76 -15.04 1.32
CA SER A 135 -19.87 -15.40 2.22
C SER A 135 -19.86 -14.65 3.55
N ASP A 136 -18.80 -13.90 3.85
CA ASP A 136 -18.67 -13.17 5.10
C ASP A 136 -19.55 -11.90 5.06
N VAL A 137 -20.29 -11.68 6.14
CA VAL A 137 -21.16 -10.51 6.30
C VAL A 137 -20.37 -9.18 6.24
N ILE A 138 -19.05 -9.20 6.51
CA ILE A 138 -18.17 -8.03 6.44
C ILE A 138 -18.23 -7.40 5.05
N ILE A 139 -18.32 -8.20 3.98
CA ILE A 139 -18.39 -7.66 2.59
C ILE A 139 -19.65 -6.81 2.43
N SER A 140 -20.81 -7.30 2.87
CA SER A 140 -22.05 -6.53 2.78
C SER A 140 -22.04 -5.28 3.67
N GLU A 141 -21.41 -5.35 4.84
CA GLU A 141 -21.24 -4.19 5.73
C GLU A 141 -20.31 -3.11 5.14
N LEU A 142 -19.24 -3.51 4.44
CA LEU A 142 -18.38 -2.56 3.72
C LEU A 142 -19.13 -1.85 2.57
N LEU A 143 -20.01 -2.57 1.87
CA LEU A 143 -20.85 -1.97 0.82
C LEU A 143 -21.91 -1.04 1.41
N GLU A 144 -22.51 -1.40 2.54
CA GLU A 144 -23.45 -0.54 3.28
C GLU A 144 -22.76 0.75 3.74
N LEU A 145 -21.56 0.64 4.30
CA LEU A 145 -20.72 1.76 4.72
C LEU A 145 -20.44 2.71 3.56
N ALA A 146 -20.15 2.16 2.37
CA ALA A 146 -19.96 2.97 1.17
C ALA A 146 -21.23 3.75 0.81
N GLY A 147 -22.38 3.12 0.86
CA GLY A 147 -23.67 3.76 0.59
C GLY A 147 -23.99 4.88 1.59
N ILE A 148 -23.64 4.72 2.86
CA ILE A 148 -23.80 5.74 3.90
C ILE A 148 -22.85 6.93 3.61
N TYR A 149 -21.58 6.64 3.33
CA TYR A 149 -20.59 7.67 3.06
C TYR A 149 -20.87 8.46 1.77
N GLU A 150 -21.46 7.85 0.76
CA GLU A 150 -21.86 8.55 -0.46
C GLU A 150 -23.01 9.54 -0.23
N LYS A 151 -24.00 9.15 0.58
CA LYS A 151 -25.19 9.97 0.85
C LYS A 151 -24.88 11.12 1.83
N LYS A 152 -24.02 10.89 2.82
CA LYS A 152 -23.66 11.86 3.88
C LYS A 152 -24.89 12.50 4.53
N GLU A 153 -25.89 11.71 4.86
CA GLU A 153 -27.05 12.15 5.61
C GLU A 153 -26.66 12.58 7.04
N ASN A 154 -27.48 13.36 7.70
CA ASN A 154 -27.15 13.84 9.04
C ASN A 154 -26.93 12.67 10.01
N GLY A 155 -25.76 12.62 10.63
CA GLY A 155 -25.33 11.54 11.53
C GLY A 155 -24.57 10.38 10.85
N TYR A 156 -24.22 10.52 9.57
CA TYR A 156 -23.51 9.47 8.82
C TYR A 156 -22.17 9.08 9.47
N GLU A 157 -21.49 9.99 10.16
CA GLU A 157 -20.25 9.71 10.88
C GLU A 157 -20.50 8.69 12.00
N ILE A 158 -21.63 8.82 12.71
CA ILE A 158 -22.03 7.89 13.78
C ILE A 158 -22.35 6.51 13.19
N ASP A 159 -23.09 6.47 12.07
CA ASP A 159 -23.45 5.21 11.41
C ASP A 159 -22.19 4.49 10.91
N ILE A 160 -21.20 5.21 10.37
CA ILE A 160 -19.90 4.67 9.97
C ILE A 160 -19.16 4.09 11.18
N GLU A 161 -19.05 4.80 12.30
CA GLU A 161 -18.39 4.31 13.50
C GLU A 161 -19.06 3.04 14.05
N ILE A 162 -20.38 2.97 14.07
CA ILE A 162 -21.14 1.78 14.49
C ILE A 162 -20.79 0.58 13.62
N LEU A 163 -20.78 0.74 12.29
CA LEU A 163 -20.42 -0.33 11.35
C LEU A 163 -18.96 -0.76 11.51
N LEU A 164 -18.03 0.20 11.62
CA LEU A 164 -16.60 -0.08 11.81
C LEU A 164 -16.33 -0.85 13.10
N LEU A 165 -17.00 -0.48 14.21
CA LEU A 165 -16.91 -1.23 15.47
C LEU A 165 -17.46 -2.64 15.33
N GLY A 166 -18.57 -2.81 14.60
CA GLY A 166 -19.16 -4.12 14.30
C GLY A 166 -18.22 -5.00 13.46
N ILE A 167 -17.64 -4.46 12.42
CA ILE A 167 -16.65 -5.13 11.55
C ILE A 167 -15.40 -5.48 12.37
N TRP A 168 -14.84 -4.51 13.11
CA TRP A 168 -13.68 -4.72 13.95
C TRP A 168 -13.87 -5.86 14.96
N LYS A 169 -15.01 -5.89 15.62
CA LYS A 169 -15.35 -6.99 16.53
C LYS A 169 -15.30 -8.36 15.86
N LYS A 170 -15.75 -8.49 14.60
CA LYS A 170 -15.69 -9.76 13.85
C LYS A 170 -14.24 -10.11 13.50
N ILE A 171 -13.46 -9.14 13.07
CA ILE A 171 -12.05 -9.33 12.76
C ILE A 171 -11.26 -9.84 13.97
N ILE A 172 -11.37 -9.19 15.12
CA ILE A 172 -10.62 -9.61 16.33
C ILE A 172 -11.02 -11.00 16.87
N ILE A 173 -12.24 -11.48 16.59
CA ILE A 173 -12.62 -12.85 16.90
C ILE A 173 -11.85 -13.87 16.07
N SER A 174 -11.49 -13.52 14.85
CA SER A 174 -10.69 -14.34 13.93
C SER A 174 -9.17 -14.17 14.14
N MET A 175 -8.75 -13.18 14.92
CA MET A 175 -7.35 -12.89 15.23
C MET A 175 -7.01 -13.34 16.65
N SER A 176 -5.79 -13.86 16.84
CA SER A 176 -5.21 -13.96 18.18
C SER A 176 -4.58 -12.62 18.58
N PRO A 177 -4.77 -12.14 19.82
CA PRO A 177 -4.03 -10.96 20.28
C PRO A 177 -2.52 -11.28 20.26
N ALA A 178 -1.71 -10.29 19.90
CA ALA A 178 -0.26 -10.44 19.98
C ALA A 178 0.17 -10.71 21.43
N GLU A 179 1.01 -11.68 21.66
CA GLU A 179 1.66 -11.88 22.97
C GLU A 179 2.52 -10.65 23.25
N THR A 180 2.23 -9.98 24.37
CA THR A 180 2.83 -8.69 24.72
C THR A 180 4.29 -8.78 25.19
N ASP A 181 4.83 -10.01 25.30
CA ASP A 181 6.18 -10.28 25.82
C ASP A 181 7.20 -10.66 24.74
N GLU A 182 6.85 -10.74 23.46
CA GLU A 182 7.85 -10.91 22.42
C GLU A 182 8.45 -9.54 22.06
N GLU A 183 9.78 -9.48 22.08
CA GLU A 183 10.51 -8.34 21.53
C GLU A 183 10.06 -8.06 20.09
N PRO A 184 9.92 -6.79 19.69
CA PRO A 184 9.54 -6.44 18.32
C PRO A 184 10.37 -7.25 17.34
N ASP A 185 9.73 -7.88 16.33
CA ASP A 185 10.46 -8.61 15.29
C ASP A 185 11.42 -7.63 14.59
N GLY A 186 12.66 -7.58 15.06
CA GLY A 186 13.71 -6.73 14.50
C GLY A 186 13.96 -6.93 13.00
N GLY A 187 13.30 -7.91 12.40
CA GLY A 187 13.29 -8.14 10.95
C GLY A 187 12.44 -7.13 10.19
N GLN A 188 11.29 -6.72 10.72
CA GLN A 188 10.43 -5.73 10.03
C GLN A 188 11.09 -4.35 10.03
N GLU A 189 11.65 -3.93 11.17
CA GLU A 189 12.36 -2.64 11.22
C GLU A 189 13.60 -2.62 10.31
N ARG A 190 14.31 -3.74 10.20
CA ARG A 190 15.41 -3.88 9.24
C ARG A 190 14.98 -3.77 7.79
N ILE A 191 13.80 -4.30 7.43
CA ILE A 191 13.25 -4.13 6.07
C ILE A 191 12.90 -2.67 5.82
N LYS A 192 12.25 -2.00 6.76
CA LYS A 192 11.98 -0.55 6.67
C LYS A 192 13.29 0.25 6.50
N GLU A 193 14.35 -0.13 7.20
CA GLU A 193 15.66 0.51 7.06
C GLU A 193 16.31 0.27 5.68
N ILE A 194 16.20 -0.95 5.14
CA ILE A 194 16.63 -1.25 3.75
C ILE A 194 15.85 -0.40 2.75
N ILE A 195 14.54 -0.29 2.92
CA ILE A 195 13.66 0.51 2.06
C ILE A 195 14.05 1.99 2.13
N ARG A 196 14.22 2.54 3.34
CA ARG A 196 14.69 3.92 3.56
C ARG A 196 16.00 4.20 2.83
N TRP A 197 16.94 3.27 2.95
CA TRP A 197 18.23 3.43 2.29
C TRP A 197 18.09 3.41 0.76
N VAL A 198 17.34 2.47 0.21
CA VAL A 198 17.08 2.39 -1.23
C VAL A 198 16.42 3.66 -1.73
N ASP A 199 15.45 4.19 -0.99
CA ASP A 199 14.73 5.41 -1.38
C ASP A 199 15.62 6.67 -1.32
N ALA A 200 16.50 6.77 -0.33
CA ALA A 200 17.46 7.86 -0.24
C ALA A 200 18.56 7.82 -1.33
N HIS A 201 18.85 6.63 -1.89
CA HIS A 201 19.99 6.42 -2.79
C HIS A 201 19.60 5.86 -4.17
N TYR A 202 18.29 5.84 -4.53
CA TYR A 202 17.85 5.22 -5.79
C TYR A 202 18.44 5.88 -7.04
N MET A 203 18.78 7.16 -6.99
CA MET A 203 19.43 7.89 -8.08
C MET A 203 20.90 7.53 -8.26
N GLU A 204 21.52 6.94 -7.27
CA GLU A 204 22.94 6.63 -7.27
C GLU A 204 23.21 5.24 -7.90
N LYS A 205 24.51 4.97 -8.16
CA LYS A 205 24.94 3.62 -8.54
C LYS A 205 24.75 2.68 -7.33
N PHE A 206 23.84 1.72 -7.46
CA PHE A 206 23.54 0.77 -6.41
C PHE A 206 24.73 -0.14 -6.11
N ASP A 207 25.10 -0.24 -4.83
CA ASP A 207 26.05 -1.21 -4.29
C ASP A 207 25.49 -1.89 -3.04
N LEU A 208 25.17 -3.17 -3.20
CA LEU A 208 24.65 -4.00 -2.11
C LEU A 208 25.61 -4.06 -0.89
N SER A 209 26.91 -3.84 -1.08
CA SER A 209 27.88 -3.83 0.02
C SER A 209 27.69 -2.63 0.91
N VAL A 210 27.41 -1.48 0.31
CA VAL A 210 27.17 -0.23 1.02
C VAL A 210 25.87 -0.33 1.81
N LEU A 211 24.79 -0.79 1.17
CA LEU A 211 23.52 -1.04 1.83
C LEU A 211 23.66 -2.01 3.01
N ALA A 212 24.27 -3.18 2.77
CA ALA A 212 24.43 -4.20 3.81
C ALA A 212 25.27 -3.68 5.00
N GLY A 213 26.31 -2.87 4.72
CA GLY A 213 27.11 -2.20 5.75
C GLY A 213 26.29 -1.17 6.54
N HIS A 214 25.40 -0.41 5.88
CA HIS A 214 24.54 0.57 6.54
C HIS A 214 23.58 -0.08 7.53
N VAL A 215 22.91 -1.17 7.15
CA VAL A 215 21.95 -1.88 8.02
C VAL A 215 22.61 -2.89 8.96
N GLY A 216 23.96 -2.95 9.01
CA GLY A 216 24.69 -3.84 9.90
C GLY A 216 24.52 -5.33 9.61
N LEU A 217 24.25 -5.71 8.35
CA LEU A 217 23.97 -7.08 7.94
C LEU A 217 25.01 -7.59 6.91
N SER A 218 25.13 -8.93 6.79
CA SER A 218 25.82 -9.50 5.63
C SER A 218 24.94 -9.37 4.37
N LYS A 219 25.57 -9.24 3.19
CA LYS A 219 24.87 -9.16 1.90
C LYS A 219 23.86 -10.31 1.71
N SER A 220 24.31 -11.53 2.03
CA SER A 220 23.46 -12.73 1.88
C SER A 220 22.26 -12.71 2.80
N TYR A 221 22.43 -12.24 4.04
CA TYR A 221 21.32 -12.11 4.99
C TYR A 221 20.36 -11.01 4.55
N CYS A 222 20.88 -9.84 4.17
CA CYS A 222 20.11 -8.72 3.67
C CYS A 222 19.21 -9.14 2.49
N CYS A 223 19.77 -9.80 1.45
CA CYS A 223 19.01 -10.29 0.30
C CYS A 223 17.98 -11.35 0.68
N ARG A 224 18.33 -12.28 1.57
CA ARG A 224 17.42 -13.35 2.01
C ARG A 224 16.23 -12.80 2.79
N GLU A 225 16.49 -11.96 3.78
CA GLU A 225 15.42 -11.35 4.61
C GLU A 225 14.53 -10.44 3.77
N PHE A 226 15.12 -9.60 2.91
CA PHE A 226 14.34 -8.76 2.02
C PHE A 226 13.45 -9.61 1.09
N ARG A 227 14.02 -10.63 0.43
CA ARG A 227 13.26 -11.51 -0.45
C ARG A 227 12.21 -12.33 0.28
N LYS A 228 12.49 -12.75 1.53
CA LYS A 228 11.53 -13.49 2.36
C LYS A 228 10.28 -12.65 2.63
N ARG A 229 10.45 -11.35 2.97
CA ARG A 229 9.36 -10.46 3.39
C ARG A 229 8.73 -9.69 2.23
N MET A 230 9.53 -9.27 1.25
CA MET A 230 9.07 -8.47 0.11
C MET A 230 8.73 -9.30 -1.12
N LYS A 231 9.04 -10.62 -1.14
CA LYS A 231 8.91 -11.57 -2.27
C LYS A 231 9.52 -11.08 -3.58
N CYS A 232 10.27 -10.00 -3.55
CA CYS A 232 11.07 -9.51 -4.67
C CYS A 232 12.52 -9.33 -4.24
N THR A 233 13.43 -9.13 -5.18
CA THR A 233 14.82 -8.78 -4.84
C THR A 233 14.94 -7.29 -4.53
N ILE A 234 15.99 -6.89 -3.80
CA ILE A 234 16.30 -5.47 -3.57
C ILE A 234 16.50 -4.74 -4.90
N SER A 235 17.05 -5.42 -5.92
CA SER A 235 17.23 -4.85 -7.26
C SER A 235 15.91 -4.62 -7.99
N ASP A 236 14.93 -5.52 -7.84
CA ASP A 236 13.58 -5.35 -8.41
C ASP A 236 12.87 -4.18 -7.71
N PHE A 237 12.99 -4.10 -6.39
CA PHE A 237 12.44 -3.00 -5.60
C PHE A 237 13.05 -1.65 -6.02
N LEU A 238 14.38 -1.56 -6.13
CA LEU A 238 15.08 -0.37 -6.63
C LEU A 238 14.62 0.01 -8.04
N LEU A 239 14.45 -0.97 -8.93
CA LEU A 239 13.95 -0.73 -10.29
C LEU A 239 12.54 -0.14 -10.26
N ALA A 240 11.65 -0.70 -9.45
CA ALA A 240 10.28 -0.21 -9.27
C ALA A 240 10.29 1.24 -8.76
N ARG A 241 11.13 1.55 -7.76
CA ARG A 241 11.29 2.93 -7.23
C ARG A 241 11.76 3.93 -8.29
N ARG A 242 12.76 3.54 -9.09
CA ARG A 242 13.26 4.37 -10.20
C ARG A 242 12.22 4.63 -11.27
N LEU A 243 11.42 3.61 -11.60
CA LEU A 243 10.33 3.73 -12.57
C LEU A 243 9.20 4.62 -12.04
N SER A 244 8.90 4.54 -10.75
CA SER A 244 7.93 5.44 -10.09
C SER A 244 8.38 6.90 -10.20
N ALA A 245 9.62 7.21 -9.81
CA ALA A 245 10.17 8.56 -9.94
C ALA A 245 10.19 9.06 -11.39
N ALA A 246 10.54 8.19 -12.36
CA ALA A 246 10.50 8.53 -13.76
C ALA A 246 9.09 8.84 -14.27
N THR A 247 8.09 8.12 -13.78
CA THR A 247 6.68 8.36 -14.10
C THR A 247 6.22 9.73 -13.62
N GLU A 248 6.55 10.07 -12.38
CA GLU A 248 6.28 11.38 -11.79
C GLU A 248 6.91 12.50 -12.63
N MET A 249 8.20 12.39 -12.97
CA MET A 249 8.88 13.37 -13.82
C MET A 249 8.28 13.45 -15.24
N LEU A 250 7.88 12.32 -15.83
CA LEU A 250 7.24 12.29 -17.16
C LEU A 250 5.91 13.03 -17.19
N THR A 251 5.19 13.07 -16.07
CA THR A 251 3.87 13.69 -15.95
C THR A 251 3.91 15.13 -15.43
N SER A 252 5.00 15.52 -14.73
CA SER A 252 5.16 16.85 -14.12
C SER A 252 6.12 17.78 -14.85
N SER A 253 7.00 17.26 -15.74
CA SER A 253 7.99 18.08 -16.44
C SER A 253 8.06 17.81 -17.96
N ASP A 254 8.64 18.74 -18.68
CA ASP A 254 8.96 18.64 -20.13
C ASP A 254 10.39 18.11 -20.38
N ASP A 255 11.09 17.66 -19.35
CA ASP A 255 12.47 17.21 -19.46
C ASP A 255 12.62 16.10 -20.50
N PRO A 256 13.72 16.07 -21.25
CA PRO A 256 14.00 14.99 -22.20
C PRO A 256 13.98 13.62 -21.49
N VAL A 257 13.44 12.61 -22.17
CA VAL A 257 13.40 11.22 -21.63
C VAL A 257 14.78 10.71 -21.23
N THR A 258 15.83 11.17 -21.93
CA THR A 258 17.22 10.87 -21.58
C THR A 258 17.64 11.45 -20.24
N GLU A 259 17.27 12.69 -19.96
CA GLU A 259 17.57 13.36 -18.69
C GLU A 259 16.81 12.71 -17.54
N ILE A 260 15.52 12.43 -17.73
CA ILE A 260 14.71 11.70 -16.74
C ILE A 260 15.35 10.34 -16.41
N ALA A 261 15.79 9.58 -17.42
CA ALA A 261 16.44 8.30 -17.19
C ALA A 261 17.65 8.43 -16.25
N TYR A 262 18.54 9.39 -16.52
CA TYR A 262 19.73 9.58 -15.68
C TYR A 262 19.40 10.15 -14.31
N SER A 263 18.48 11.10 -14.22
CA SER A 263 18.02 11.66 -12.94
C SER A 263 17.38 10.62 -12.02
N CYS A 264 16.75 9.59 -12.60
CA CYS A 264 16.21 8.46 -11.86
C CYS A 264 17.23 7.32 -11.62
N GLY A 265 18.51 7.53 -11.91
CA GLY A 265 19.57 6.57 -11.61
C GLY A 265 19.72 5.42 -12.61
N PHE A 266 19.13 5.51 -13.81
CA PHE A 266 19.38 4.53 -14.86
C PHE A 266 20.74 4.75 -15.52
N GLY A 267 21.50 3.67 -15.69
CA GLY A 267 22.83 3.73 -16.32
C GLY A 267 22.78 3.93 -17.84
N SER A 268 21.63 3.75 -18.47
CA SER A 268 21.42 4.06 -19.90
C SER A 268 19.94 4.29 -20.21
N THR A 269 19.68 5.17 -21.18
CA THR A 269 18.34 5.45 -21.68
C THR A 269 17.68 4.23 -22.34
N SER A 270 18.46 3.40 -23.04
CA SER A 270 17.92 2.19 -23.67
C SER A 270 17.37 1.19 -22.66
N TYR A 271 18.13 0.94 -21.58
CA TYR A 271 17.69 0.08 -20.49
C TYR A 271 16.45 0.66 -19.79
N PHE A 272 16.42 1.97 -19.55
CA PHE A 272 15.25 2.65 -19.02
C PHE A 272 14.02 2.43 -19.90
N ILE A 273 14.09 2.71 -21.20
CA ILE A 273 12.96 2.58 -22.13
C ILE A 273 12.45 1.13 -22.17
N GLU A 274 13.36 0.15 -22.19
CA GLU A 274 13.01 -1.28 -22.17
C GLU A 274 12.23 -1.62 -20.91
N LYS A 275 12.78 -1.30 -19.72
CA LYS A 275 12.15 -1.61 -18.44
C LYS A 275 10.85 -0.86 -18.23
N PHE A 276 10.81 0.42 -18.56
CA PHE A 276 9.58 1.21 -18.50
C PHE A 276 8.48 0.61 -19.38
N ARG A 277 8.81 0.22 -20.61
CA ARG A 277 7.84 -0.42 -21.51
C ARG A 277 7.34 -1.75 -20.99
N THR A 278 8.22 -2.56 -20.39
CA THR A 278 7.85 -3.84 -19.80
C THR A 278 6.84 -3.67 -18.66
N GLU A 279 7.06 -2.68 -17.78
CA GLU A 279 6.22 -2.44 -16.59
C GLU A 279 4.94 -1.66 -16.91
N SER A 280 5.01 -0.60 -17.75
CA SER A 280 3.86 0.28 -18.03
C SER A 280 3.09 -0.08 -19.30
N GLY A 281 3.55 -1.06 -20.08
CA GLY A 281 2.94 -1.49 -21.35
C GLY A 281 3.17 -0.52 -22.52
N CYS A 282 3.81 0.64 -22.31
CA CYS A 282 4.06 1.62 -23.37
C CYS A 282 5.41 2.34 -23.18
N THR A 283 5.87 3.06 -24.21
CA THR A 283 7.12 3.82 -24.09
C THR A 283 6.96 5.06 -23.22
N PRO A 284 8.03 5.59 -22.58
CA PRO A 284 7.99 6.82 -21.79
C PRO A 284 7.36 8.02 -22.54
N LEU A 285 7.66 8.19 -23.83
CA LEU A 285 7.06 9.25 -24.65
C LEU A 285 5.56 9.06 -24.87
N ALA A 286 5.12 7.82 -25.12
CA ALA A 286 3.70 7.49 -25.25
C ALA A 286 2.96 7.69 -23.92
N TYR A 287 3.60 7.33 -22.83
CA TYR A 287 3.12 7.55 -21.47
C TYR A 287 2.91 9.04 -21.19
N ARG A 288 3.93 9.87 -21.39
CA ARG A 288 3.84 11.34 -21.27
C ARG A 288 2.65 11.88 -22.06
N LYS A 289 2.56 11.53 -23.34
CA LYS A 289 1.47 12.01 -24.20
C LYS A 289 0.08 11.64 -23.68
N LYS A 290 -0.05 10.50 -23.03
CA LYS A 290 -1.33 10.01 -22.50
C LYS A 290 -1.75 10.70 -21.20
N PHE A 291 -0.81 10.99 -20.31
CA PHE A 291 -1.10 11.39 -18.94
C PHE A 291 -0.72 12.84 -18.57
N TYR A 292 0.21 13.47 -19.28
CA TYR A 292 0.64 14.86 -19.00
C TYR A 292 -0.51 15.89 -19.00
N ASN A 293 -1.53 15.71 -19.84
CA ASN A 293 -2.68 16.61 -19.92
C ASN A 293 -3.84 16.24 -18.96
N LYS A 294 -3.72 15.19 -18.16
CA LYS A 294 -4.77 14.78 -17.22
C LYS A 294 -4.54 15.30 -15.79
N ILE A 295 -3.34 15.78 -15.50
CA ILE A 295 -2.91 16.23 -14.18
C ILE A 295 -2.82 17.77 -14.10
N LYS A 296 -2.92 18.48 -15.24
CA LYS A 296 -3.18 19.92 -15.31
C LYS A 296 -4.67 20.18 -15.45
#